data_baa0bb7ba422709e25a8b293d171badb
#
_entry.id   baa0bb7ba422709e25a8b293d171badb
#
_cell.length_a   1.000
_cell.length_b   1.000
_cell.length_c   1.000
_cell.angle_alpha   90.00
_cell.angle_beta   90.00
_cell.angle_gamma   90.00
#
_symmetry.space_group_name_H-M   'P 1'
#
loop_
_entity.id
_entity.type
_entity.pdbx_description
1 polymer ?
#
loop_
_entity_poly.entity_id
_entity_poly.type
_entity_poly.pdbx_seq_one_letter_code
_entity_poly.pdbx_strand_id
1 'polypeptide(L)'
;MTNTSPYRAPLPYPQPEGLGRNIRYARILQSVYSGPDSELTAIHEYAYHRVLTQSDQPELSALLGGIAMVEMDHLRLLGECILRLGLHPTYSFYQGTRRARWSAAFVQYGRTPKNIVDLSIQGEQMAVEGYYSAIHRISDKGIGSLLKRIIEDEELHIKALTELRKRL
;
A
#
# COMPACT_ATOMS: atom_id res chain seq x y z
N MET A 1 8.96 -15.10 14.62
CA MET A 1 7.50 -15.20 14.80
C MET A 1 6.89 -15.25 13.42
N THR A 2 6.25 -16.36 13.05
CA THR A 2 5.53 -16.49 11.78
C THR A 2 4.36 -15.52 11.82
N ASN A 3 4.36 -14.58 10.93
CA ASN A 3 3.30 -13.58 10.83
C ASN A 3 2.04 -14.25 10.27
N THR A 4 1.09 -14.51 11.13
CA THR A 4 -0.13 -15.29 10.86
C THR A 4 -1.30 -14.46 10.38
N SER A 5 -1.06 -13.23 9.86
CA SER A 5 -2.13 -12.43 9.30
C SER A 5 -2.73 -13.12 8.07
N PRO A 6 -4.05 -13.32 7.99
CA PRO A 6 -4.69 -13.92 6.81
C PRO A 6 -4.62 -13.01 5.57
N TYR A 7 -4.20 -11.77 5.76
CA TYR A 7 -4.06 -10.76 4.70
C TYR A 7 -2.61 -10.60 4.22
N ARG A 8 -1.74 -11.57 4.56
CA ARG A 8 -0.33 -11.56 4.16
C ARG A 8 0.03 -12.91 3.54
N ALA A 9 0.68 -12.90 2.39
CA ALA A 9 1.20 -14.09 1.76
C ALA A 9 2.29 -14.76 2.63
N PRO A 10 2.45 -16.07 2.55
CA PRO A 10 3.21 -16.83 3.55
C PRO A 10 4.73 -16.61 3.48
N LEU A 11 5.28 -16.21 2.34
CA LEU A 11 6.71 -16.00 2.20
C LEU A 11 7.16 -14.69 2.85
N PRO A 12 8.36 -14.65 3.45
CA PRO A 12 8.92 -13.42 4.01
C PRO A 12 9.18 -12.38 2.92
N TYR A 13 9.18 -11.10 3.31
CA TYR A 13 9.58 -10.04 2.37
C TYR A 13 11.08 -10.13 2.07
N PRO A 14 11.47 -10.18 0.79
CA PRO A 14 12.86 -10.07 0.39
C PRO A 14 13.46 -8.76 0.90
N GLN A 15 14.69 -8.82 1.40
CA GLN A 15 15.43 -7.63 1.80
C GLN A 15 16.36 -7.25 0.65
N PRO A 16 16.14 -6.12 -0.05
CA PRO A 16 17.07 -5.69 -1.09
C PRO A 16 18.45 -5.42 -0.47
N GLU A 17 19.46 -6.19 -0.87
CA GLU A 17 20.84 -6.04 -0.40
C GLU A 17 21.65 -5.15 -1.35
N GLY A 18 22.73 -4.54 -0.84
CA GLY A 18 23.70 -3.80 -1.66
C GLY A 18 23.13 -2.56 -2.37
N LEU A 19 22.01 -2.01 -1.91
CA LEU A 19 21.42 -0.81 -2.50
C LEU A 19 22.39 0.37 -2.41
N GLY A 20 22.90 0.80 -3.56
CA GLY A 20 23.66 2.04 -3.68
C GLY A 20 22.73 3.26 -3.87
N ARG A 21 23.30 4.46 -3.67
CA ARG A 21 22.56 5.72 -3.86
C ARG A 21 21.99 5.81 -5.28
N ASN A 22 20.65 5.90 -5.38
CA ASN A 22 19.94 6.08 -6.64
C ASN A 22 18.66 6.91 -6.43
N ILE A 23 18.79 8.22 -6.56
CA ILE A 23 17.69 9.17 -6.34
C ILE A 23 16.54 8.96 -7.32
N ARG A 24 16.81 8.50 -8.55
CA ARG A 24 15.74 8.20 -9.52
C ARG A 24 14.85 7.06 -9.01
N TYR A 25 15.44 5.98 -8.52
CA TYR A 25 14.66 4.86 -7.96
C TYR A 25 13.93 5.26 -6.69
N ALA A 26 14.59 6.02 -5.81
CA ALA A 26 13.95 6.55 -4.61
C ALA A 26 12.70 7.38 -4.93
N ARG A 27 12.73 8.24 -5.97
CA ARG A 27 11.57 9.03 -6.41
C ARG A 27 10.45 8.17 -7.00
N ILE A 28 10.79 7.07 -7.68
CA ILE A 28 9.80 6.12 -8.19
C ILE A 28 9.09 5.46 -7.02
N LEU A 29 9.83 4.93 -6.05
CA LEU A 29 9.26 4.30 -4.85
C LEU A 29 8.43 5.29 -4.02
N GLN A 30 8.82 6.57 -4.01
CA GLN A 30 8.09 7.57 -3.25
C GLN A 30 6.67 7.82 -3.76
N SER A 31 6.38 7.51 -5.02
CA SER A 31 5.02 7.60 -5.56
C SER A 31 4.09 6.54 -4.96
N VAL A 32 4.54 5.30 -4.83
CA VAL A 32 3.77 4.21 -4.19
C VAL A 32 3.83 4.28 -2.66
N TYR A 33 4.82 4.97 -2.09
CA TYR A 33 4.95 5.21 -0.65
C TYR A 33 3.96 6.27 -0.14
N SER A 34 3.86 7.42 -0.82
CA SER A 34 3.09 8.59 -0.34
C SER A 34 2.47 9.45 -1.46
N GLY A 35 2.20 8.86 -2.63
CA GLY A 35 1.39 9.47 -3.69
C GLY A 35 -0.11 9.42 -3.41
N PRO A 36 -0.95 9.85 -4.37
CA PRO A 36 -2.40 9.72 -4.24
C PRO A 36 -2.88 8.28 -4.03
N ASP A 37 -2.38 7.34 -4.82
CA ASP A 37 -2.70 5.91 -4.76
C ASP A 37 -1.50 5.18 -4.14
N SER A 38 -1.35 5.26 -2.83
CA SER A 38 -0.15 4.82 -2.10
C SER A 38 -0.50 4.19 -0.77
N GLU A 39 0.49 3.50 -0.17
CA GLU A 39 0.38 2.92 1.17
C GLU A 39 -0.11 3.93 2.22
N LEU A 40 0.44 5.15 2.18
CA LEU A 40 0.04 6.19 3.12
C LEU A 40 -1.45 6.55 2.97
N THR A 41 -1.96 6.61 1.74
CA THR A 41 -3.38 6.88 1.47
C THR A 41 -4.24 5.72 1.93
N ALA A 42 -3.88 4.48 1.58
CA ALA A 42 -4.59 3.26 1.97
C ALA A 42 -4.71 3.13 3.50
N ILE A 43 -3.62 3.34 4.24
CA ILE A 43 -3.63 3.32 5.71
C ILE A 43 -4.65 4.31 6.28
N HIS A 44 -4.72 5.53 5.75
CA HIS A 44 -5.65 6.55 6.24
C HIS A 44 -7.10 6.24 5.87
N GLU A 45 -7.34 5.70 4.68
CA GLU A 45 -8.67 5.24 4.26
C GLU A 45 -9.17 4.10 5.15
N TYR A 46 -8.35 3.09 5.37
CA TYR A 46 -8.70 1.96 6.23
C TYR A 46 -8.92 2.37 7.68
N ALA A 47 -8.08 3.26 8.22
CA ALA A 47 -8.27 3.78 9.57
C ALA A 47 -9.59 4.54 9.71
N TYR A 48 -9.91 5.40 8.75
CA TYR A 48 -11.16 6.15 8.72
C TYR A 48 -12.39 5.24 8.59
N HIS A 49 -12.39 4.35 7.59
CA HIS A 49 -13.51 3.45 7.33
C HIS A 49 -13.73 2.45 8.47
N ARG A 50 -12.65 2.00 9.12
CA ARG A 50 -12.73 1.14 10.30
C ARG A 50 -13.52 1.79 11.44
N VAL A 51 -13.28 3.08 11.70
CA VAL A 51 -14.04 3.83 12.72
C VAL A 51 -15.52 3.91 12.36
N LEU A 52 -15.84 4.18 11.09
CA LEU A 52 -17.23 4.27 10.64
C LEU A 52 -17.99 2.95 10.72
N THR A 53 -17.31 1.82 10.54
CA THR A 53 -17.94 0.50 10.41
C THR A 53 -17.92 -0.30 11.72
N GLN A 54 -17.24 0.19 12.75
CA GLN A 54 -16.96 -0.55 13.98
C GLN A 54 -18.23 -1.06 14.68
N SER A 55 -19.30 -0.26 14.75
CA SER A 55 -20.53 -0.62 15.48
C SER A 55 -21.47 -1.49 14.63
N ASP A 56 -21.64 -1.16 13.36
CA ASP A 56 -22.71 -1.72 12.55
C ASP A 56 -22.23 -2.81 11.58
N GLN A 57 -20.93 -2.85 11.30
CA GLN A 57 -20.28 -3.80 10.39
C GLN A 57 -18.97 -4.33 10.98
N PRO A 58 -19.01 -5.08 12.09
CA PRO A 58 -17.79 -5.49 12.82
C PRO A 58 -16.86 -6.37 11.97
N GLU A 59 -17.39 -7.18 11.06
CA GLU A 59 -16.59 -8.00 10.14
C GLU A 59 -15.80 -7.12 9.16
N LEU A 60 -16.44 -6.13 8.55
CA LEU A 60 -15.78 -5.16 7.67
C LEU A 60 -14.74 -4.36 8.43
N SER A 61 -15.06 -3.87 9.62
CA SER A 61 -14.13 -3.14 10.48
C SER A 61 -12.88 -3.98 10.83
N ALA A 62 -13.06 -5.27 11.14
CA ALA A 62 -11.96 -6.18 11.44
C ALA A 62 -11.08 -6.43 10.19
N LEU A 63 -11.70 -6.64 9.02
CA LEU A 63 -10.99 -6.81 7.74
C LEU A 63 -10.13 -5.58 7.43
N LEU A 64 -10.73 -4.38 7.44
CA LEU A 64 -10.01 -3.12 7.17
C LEU A 64 -8.86 -2.90 8.14
N GLY A 65 -9.06 -3.21 9.42
CA GLY A 65 -8.00 -3.13 10.44
C GLY A 65 -6.86 -4.12 10.20
N GLY A 66 -7.18 -5.32 9.75
CA GLY A 66 -6.19 -6.35 9.42
C GLY A 66 -5.35 -6.00 8.20
N ILE A 67 -5.99 -5.47 7.14
CA ILE A 67 -5.29 -4.96 5.94
C ILE A 67 -4.41 -3.77 6.33
N ALA A 68 -4.93 -2.77 7.05
CA ALA A 68 -4.16 -1.59 7.46
C ALA A 68 -2.84 -1.94 8.18
N MET A 69 -2.79 -3.02 8.93
CA MET A 69 -1.57 -3.49 9.58
C MET A 69 -0.53 -4.00 8.58
N VAL A 70 -0.97 -4.60 7.48
CA VAL A 70 -0.09 -5.05 6.40
C VAL A 70 0.44 -3.85 5.61
N GLU A 71 -0.42 -2.87 5.29
CA GLU A 71 -0.03 -1.62 4.63
C GLU A 71 1.01 -0.82 5.42
N MET A 72 0.92 -0.82 6.76
CA MET A 72 1.95 -0.20 7.59
C MET A 72 3.31 -0.88 7.45
N ASP A 73 3.36 -2.21 7.26
CA ASP A 73 4.61 -2.91 6.95
C ASP A 73 5.11 -2.58 5.54
N HIS A 74 4.24 -2.51 4.54
CA HIS A 74 4.60 -2.07 3.18
C HIS A 74 5.19 -0.66 3.21
N LEU A 75 4.52 0.28 3.88
CA LEU A 75 5.01 1.65 4.05
C LEU A 75 6.41 1.67 4.69
N ARG A 76 6.63 0.89 5.75
CA ARG A 76 7.95 0.78 6.41
C ARG A 76 9.01 0.23 5.45
N LEU A 77 8.74 -0.86 4.74
CA LEU A 77 9.68 -1.50 3.80
C LEU A 77 10.07 -0.57 2.65
N LEU A 78 9.10 0.13 2.07
CA LEU A 78 9.35 1.13 1.03
C LEU A 78 10.16 2.31 1.58
N GLY A 79 9.84 2.79 2.77
CA GLY A 79 10.57 3.86 3.45
C GLY A 79 12.03 3.52 3.70
N GLU A 80 12.32 2.29 4.14
CA GLU A 80 13.68 1.78 4.32
C GLU A 80 14.45 1.74 2.98
N CYS A 81 13.82 1.27 1.90
CA CYS A 81 14.42 1.30 0.56
C CYS A 81 14.71 2.72 0.09
N ILE A 82 13.77 3.65 0.24
CA ILE A 82 13.92 5.06 -0.14
C ILE A 82 15.11 5.68 0.60
N LEU A 83 15.20 5.43 1.91
CA LEU A 83 16.31 5.95 2.73
C LEU A 83 17.66 5.40 2.26
N ARG A 84 17.76 4.09 2.01
CA ARG A 84 19.00 3.44 1.54
C ARG A 84 19.40 3.91 0.13
N LEU A 85 18.44 4.29 -0.70
CA LEU A 85 18.67 4.90 -2.02
C LEU A 85 19.10 6.38 -1.92
N GLY A 86 19.16 6.95 -0.71
CA GLY A 86 19.71 8.29 -0.44
C GLY A 86 18.69 9.43 -0.49
N LEU A 87 17.40 9.13 -0.32
CA LEU A 87 16.34 10.11 -0.19
C LEU A 87 15.61 9.92 1.15
N HIS A 88 15.23 11.00 1.81
CA HIS A 88 14.39 10.91 3.00
C HIS A 88 12.94 10.51 2.62
N PRO A 89 12.33 9.49 3.27
CA PRO A 89 10.97 9.03 2.99
C PRO A 89 9.94 9.98 3.60
N THR A 90 9.91 11.20 3.11
CA THR A 90 8.93 12.22 3.54
C THR A 90 7.59 11.97 2.85
N TYR A 91 6.49 12.41 3.46
CA TYR A 91 5.14 12.30 2.89
C TYR A 91 4.95 13.30 1.74
N SER A 92 5.65 13.00 0.64
CA SER A 92 5.65 13.77 -0.59
C SER A 92 6.00 12.84 -1.76
N PHE A 93 5.63 13.22 -2.96
CA PHE A 93 5.89 12.46 -4.18
C PHE A 93 6.28 13.39 -5.33
N TYR A 94 6.68 12.82 -6.47
CA TYR A 94 7.12 13.59 -7.63
C TYR A 94 6.19 13.39 -8.82
N GLN A 95 5.72 14.50 -9.38
CA GLN A 95 5.04 14.56 -10.68
C GLN A 95 6.03 15.17 -11.70
N GLY A 96 6.71 14.30 -12.44
CA GLY A 96 7.85 14.73 -13.24
C GLY A 96 8.98 15.26 -12.35
N THR A 97 9.34 16.54 -12.51
CA THR A 97 10.35 17.23 -11.69
C THR A 97 9.75 17.94 -10.46
N ARG A 98 8.44 18.18 -10.46
CA ARG A 98 7.75 18.90 -9.39
C ARG A 98 7.49 17.99 -8.21
N ARG A 99 7.87 18.45 -7.00
CA ARG A 99 7.54 17.79 -5.75
C ARG A 99 6.18 18.27 -5.23
N ALA A 100 5.29 17.33 -4.92
CA ALA A 100 4.01 17.57 -4.27
C ALA A 100 4.02 16.94 -2.87
N ARG A 101 3.21 17.46 -1.95
CA ARG A 101 3.01 16.89 -0.62
C ARG A 101 1.80 15.98 -0.63
N TRP A 102 1.83 14.92 0.18
CA TRP A 102 0.64 14.15 0.47
C TRP A 102 -0.43 15.03 1.14
N SER A 103 -1.66 14.73 0.85
CA SER A 103 -2.80 15.48 1.36
C SER A 103 -3.95 14.53 1.72
N ALA A 104 -4.68 14.84 2.78
CA ALA A 104 -5.91 14.14 3.14
C ALA A 104 -7.01 14.24 2.04
N ALA A 105 -6.84 15.14 1.07
CA ALA A 105 -7.72 15.21 -0.11
C ALA A 105 -7.60 13.98 -1.03
N PHE A 106 -6.57 13.13 -0.87
CA PHE A 106 -6.44 11.87 -1.60
C PHE A 106 -7.30 10.75 -0.99
N VAL A 107 -7.63 10.87 0.29
CA VAL A 107 -8.44 9.88 1.01
C VAL A 107 -9.86 9.88 0.47
N GLN A 108 -10.36 8.72 0.07
CA GLN A 108 -11.72 8.54 -0.38
C GLN A 108 -12.63 8.23 0.81
N TYR A 109 -13.63 9.06 1.03
CA TYR A 109 -14.54 8.99 2.19
C TYR A 109 -15.82 8.23 1.82
N GLY A 110 -15.77 6.89 1.81
CA GLY A 110 -16.93 6.04 1.61
C GLY A 110 -17.98 6.22 2.70
N ARG A 111 -19.27 6.09 2.35
CA ARG A 111 -20.38 6.35 3.27
C ARG A 111 -21.22 5.13 3.58
N THR A 112 -21.26 4.14 2.72
CA THR A 112 -22.00 2.89 2.93
C THR A 112 -21.01 1.71 2.93
N PRO A 113 -21.31 0.60 3.63
CA PRO A 113 -20.44 -0.58 3.64
C PRO A 113 -20.06 -1.05 2.23
N LYS A 114 -21.02 -1.09 1.33
CA LYS A 114 -20.83 -1.45 -0.07
C LYS A 114 -19.87 -0.52 -0.80
N ASN A 115 -20.10 0.78 -0.66
CA ASN A 115 -19.22 1.80 -1.27
C ASN A 115 -17.81 1.79 -0.68
N ILE A 116 -17.67 1.60 0.64
CA ILE A 116 -16.36 1.46 1.29
C ILE A 116 -15.57 0.31 0.68
N VAL A 117 -16.20 -0.87 0.56
CA VAL A 117 -15.52 -2.05 -0.03
C VAL A 117 -15.19 -1.84 -1.51
N ASP A 118 -16.08 -1.22 -2.29
CA ASP A 118 -15.83 -0.93 -3.71
C ASP A 118 -14.63 0.03 -3.87
N LEU A 119 -14.54 1.08 -3.06
CA LEU A 119 -13.41 2.01 -3.04
C LEU A 119 -12.12 1.31 -2.61
N SER A 120 -12.18 0.46 -1.58
CA SER A 120 -11.02 -0.33 -1.12
C SER A 120 -10.50 -1.25 -2.22
N ILE A 121 -11.37 -2.01 -2.92
CA ILE A 121 -10.97 -2.87 -4.04
C ILE A 121 -10.29 -2.05 -5.15
N GLN A 122 -10.86 -0.90 -5.49
CA GLN A 122 -10.27 -0.01 -6.49
C GLN A 122 -8.89 0.50 -6.06
N GLY A 123 -8.73 0.89 -4.79
CA GLY A 123 -7.46 1.34 -4.23
C GLY A 123 -6.37 0.27 -4.33
N GLU A 124 -6.67 -0.99 -3.93
CA GLU A 124 -5.73 -2.11 -4.05
C GLU A 124 -5.34 -2.40 -5.50
N GLN A 125 -6.30 -2.34 -6.44
CA GLN A 125 -6.01 -2.50 -7.87
C GLN A 125 -5.05 -1.42 -8.38
N MET A 126 -5.25 -0.16 -7.98
CA MET A 126 -4.37 0.95 -8.34
C MET A 126 -2.98 0.80 -7.71
N ALA A 127 -2.89 0.27 -6.49
CA ALA A 127 -1.61 -0.06 -5.85
C ALA A 127 -0.84 -1.11 -6.65
N VAL A 128 -1.49 -2.21 -7.05
CA VAL A 128 -0.90 -3.25 -7.92
C VAL A 128 -0.36 -2.65 -9.23
N GLU A 129 -1.14 -1.81 -9.91
CA GLU A 129 -0.70 -1.12 -11.13
C GLU A 129 0.50 -0.21 -10.87
N GLY A 130 0.50 0.52 -9.77
CA GLY A 130 1.61 1.37 -9.32
C GLY A 130 2.89 0.58 -9.09
N TYR A 131 2.79 -0.58 -8.45
CA TYR A 131 3.93 -1.48 -8.24
C TYR A 131 4.47 -2.06 -9.52
N TYR A 132 3.63 -2.53 -10.45
CA TYR A 132 4.08 -2.97 -11.75
C TYR A 132 4.75 -1.85 -12.55
N SER A 133 4.21 -0.62 -12.52
CA SER A 133 4.85 0.54 -13.12
C SER A 133 6.23 0.81 -12.53
N ALA A 134 6.38 0.69 -11.21
CA ALA A 134 7.67 0.85 -10.53
C ALA A 134 8.67 -0.24 -10.96
N ILE A 135 8.25 -1.51 -11.01
CA ILE A 135 9.08 -2.65 -11.46
C ILE A 135 9.61 -2.43 -12.87
N HIS A 136 8.79 -1.95 -13.80
CA HIS A 136 9.22 -1.65 -15.18
C HIS A 136 10.28 -0.55 -15.29
N ARG A 137 10.33 0.35 -14.30
CA ARG A 137 11.22 1.53 -14.29
C ARG A 137 12.47 1.36 -13.44
N ILE A 138 12.51 0.30 -12.60
CA ILE A 138 13.59 -0.02 -11.67
C ILE A 138 14.23 -1.33 -12.12
N SER A 139 15.51 -1.28 -12.49
CA SER A 139 16.24 -2.47 -12.94
C SER A 139 16.88 -3.28 -11.80
N ASP A 140 16.78 -2.80 -10.56
CA ASP A 140 17.30 -3.50 -9.38
C ASP A 140 16.44 -4.72 -9.07
N LYS A 141 17.06 -5.91 -9.07
CA LYS A 141 16.36 -7.18 -8.86
C LYS A 141 15.85 -7.35 -7.44
N GLY A 142 16.56 -6.82 -6.44
CA GLY A 142 16.16 -6.89 -5.03
C GLY A 142 14.90 -6.07 -4.78
N ILE A 143 14.87 -4.83 -5.27
CA ILE A 143 13.68 -3.98 -5.22
C ILE A 143 12.53 -4.64 -5.99
N GLY A 144 12.79 -5.14 -7.20
CA GLY A 144 11.76 -5.82 -8.00
C GLY A 144 11.16 -7.04 -7.29
N SER A 145 11.98 -7.82 -6.59
CA SER A 145 11.51 -8.96 -5.80
C SER A 145 10.67 -8.53 -4.60
N LEU A 146 11.07 -7.46 -3.91
CA LEU A 146 10.28 -6.90 -2.81
C LEU A 146 8.90 -6.42 -3.30
N LEU A 147 8.85 -5.64 -4.38
CA LEU A 147 7.60 -5.14 -4.93
C LEU A 147 6.67 -6.27 -5.40
N LYS A 148 7.20 -7.32 -6.02
CA LYS A 148 6.41 -8.51 -6.38
C LYS A 148 5.81 -9.20 -5.15
N ARG A 149 6.58 -9.29 -4.06
CA ARG A 149 6.10 -9.89 -2.82
C ARG A 149 5.00 -9.03 -2.16
N ILE A 150 5.09 -7.71 -2.26
CA ILE A 150 4.02 -6.79 -1.81
C ILE A 150 2.77 -7.02 -2.67
N ILE A 151 2.88 -7.11 -3.99
CA ILE A 151 1.75 -7.40 -4.88
C ILE A 151 0.99 -8.67 -4.47
N GLU A 152 1.67 -9.71 -3.99
CA GLU A 152 1.01 -10.92 -3.48
C GLU A 152 0.08 -10.62 -2.28
N ASP A 153 0.42 -9.66 -1.44
CA ASP A 153 -0.45 -9.23 -0.34
C ASP A 153 -1.65 -8.42 -0.86
N GLU A 154 -1.43 -7.49 -1.81
CA GLU A 154 -2.53 -6.72 -2.42
C GLU A 154 -3.55 -7.62 -3.11
N GLU A 155 -3.10 -8.68 -3.78
CA GLU A 155 -3.99 -9.68 -4.38
C GLU A 155 -4.82 -10.42 -3.32
N LEU A 156 -4.26 -10.71 -2.14
CA LEU A 156 -4.99 -11.27 -1.01
C LEU A 156 -6.01 -10.27 -0.44
N HIS A 157 -5.64 -8.97 -0.35
CA HIS A 157 -6.55 -7.91 0.08
C HIS A 157 -7.75 -7.81 -0.86
N ILE A 158 -7.51 -7.73 -2.18
CA ILE A 158 -8.56 -7.70 -3.21
C ILE A 158 -9.49 -8.91 -3.07
N LYS A 159 -8.91 -10.10 -2.90
CA LYS A 159 -9.69 -11.34 -2.72
C LYS A 159 -10.59 -11.26 -1.49
N ALA A 160 -10.04 -10.89 -0.34
CA ALA A 160 -10.78 -10.81 0.92
C ALA A 160 -11.90 -9.77 0.86
N LEU A 161 -11.61 -8.59 0.31
CA LEU A 161 -12.59 -7.52 0.09
C LEU A 161 -13.70 -7.97 -0.87
N THR A 162 -13.34 -8.65 -1.97
CA THR A 162 -14.30 -9.17 -2.96
C THR A 162 -15.23 -10.22 -2.36
N GLU A 163 -14.70 -11.12 -1.52
CA GLU A 163 -15.54 -12.12 -0.83
C GLU A 163 -16.51 -11.46 0.17
N LEU A 164 -16.06 -10.47 0.91
CA LEU A 164 -16.94 -9.70 1.80
C LEU A 164 -18.00 -8.93 0.99
N ARG A 165 -17.62 -8.33 -0.14
CA ARG A 165 -18.51 -7.57 -1.02
C ARG A 165 -19.74 -8.34 -1.50
N LYS A 166 -19.59 -9.66 -1.73
CA LYS A 166 -20.68 -10.54 -2.18
C LYS A 166 -21.78 -10.71 -1.11
N ARG A 167 -21.45 -10.44 0.16
CA ARG A 167 -22.35 -10.63 1.31
C ARG A 167 -23.00 -9.33 1.80
N LEU A 168 -22.55 -8.18 1.27
CA LEU A 168 -23.12 -6.85 1.52
C LEU A 168 -24.18 -6.47 0.47
#